data_3aa019014092934d4f58b599a9b241ce
#
_entry.id   3aa019014092934d4f58b599a9b241ce
#
_cell.length_a   1.000
_cell.length_b   1.000
_cell.length_c   1.000
_cell.angle_alpha   90.00
_cell.angle_beta   90.00
_cell.angle_gamma   90.00
#
_symmetry.space_group_name_H-M   'P 1'
#
loop_
_entity.id
_entity.type
_entity.pdbx_description
1 polymer ?
#
loop_
_entity_poly.entity_id
_entity_poly.type
_entity_poly.pdbx_seq_one_letter_code
_entity_poly.pdbx_strand_id
1 'polypeptide(L)'
;KDISSTYKDIIDKAILNAGQGKTTYQQEMRNAIKQIGQSGLKTIDYESGRSMRLDSAIRMNTLGGLRKLNNQVQEQFGEEFDYNMIQISHHTAPAVDHSTNNIAKGQYDIDGHQFAKIDILKQQILDGTEKNIKLEDIQGNKVKVNGKWYYDYDYINNLLNRQISTLNCRHYIFPGILGILFWWVILQIRK
;
A
#
# COMPACT_ATOMS: atom_id res chain seq x y z
N LYS A 1 -9.89 31.41 2.44
CA LYS A 1 -9.67 29.94 2.51
C LYS A 1 -8.97 29.65 3.82
N ASP A 2 -9.44 28.64 4.54
CA ASP A 2 -8.79 28.16 5.75
C ASP A 2 -7.37 27.63 5.41
N ILE A 3 -6.42 27.85 6.30
CA ILE A 3 -5.02 27.39 6.14
C ILE A 3 -4.97 25.88 5.91
N SER A 4 -5.84 25.13 6.59
CA SER A 4 -5.93 23.66 6.44
C SER A 4 -6.36 23.25 5.03
N SER A 5 -7.37 23.90 4.44
CA SER A 5 -7.80 23.62 3.07
C SER A 5 -6.74 23.99 2.05
N THR A 6 -6.07 25.13 2.24
CA THR A 6 -4.96 25.56 1.37
C THR A 6 -3.79 24.58 1.41
N TYR A 7 -3.44 24.07 2.60
CA TYR A 7 -2.41 23.05 2.78
C TYR A 7 -2.76 21.76 2.01
N LYS A 8 -3.99 21.26 2.16
CA LYS A 8 -4.45 20.06 1.43
C LYS A 8 -4.39 20.27 -0.08
N ASP A 9 -4.92 21.38 -0.59
CA ASP A 9 -4.91 21.70 -2.03
C ASP A 9 -3.48 21.68 -2.61
N ILE A 10 -2.50 22.23 -1.89
CA ILE A 10 -1.10 22.26 -2.33
C ILE A 10 -0.49 20.86 -2.33
N ILE A 11 -0.74 20.05 -1.31
CA ILE A 11 -0.22 18.68 -1.22
C ILE A 11 -0.86 17.79 -2.29
N ASP A 12 -2.18 17.85 -2.49
CA ASP A 12 -2.89 17.07 -3.49
C ASP A 12 -2.39 17.42 -4.90
N LYS A 13 -2.18 18.70 -5.20
CA LYS A 13 -1.58 19.14 -6.46
C LYS A 13 -0.17 18.60 -6.66
N ALA A 14 0.66 18.61 -5.61
CA ALA A 14 2.02 18.06 -5.64
C ALA A 14 2.01 16.55 -5.94
N ILE A 15 1.10 15.80 -5.30
CA ILE A 15 0.93 14.36 -5.53
C ILE A 15 0.50 14.09 -6.99
N LEU A 16 -0.50 14.81 -7.48
CA LEU A 16 -0.99 14.65 -8.86
C LEU A 16 0.08 14.97 -9.90
N ASN A 17 0.80 16.07 -9.76
CA ASN A 17 1.85 16.45 -10.71
C ASN A 17 2.99 15.42 -10.75
N ALA A 18 3.45 14.96 -9.59
CA ALA A 18 4.48 13.94 -9.48
C ALA A 18 3.98 12.58 -9.97
N GLY A 19 2.74 12.19 -9.63
CA GLY A 19 2.13 10.93 -10.06
C GLY A 19 1.89 10.86 -11.58
N GLN A 20 1.61 11.99 -12.22
CA GLN A 20 1.46 12.09 -13.68
C GLN A 20 2.81 12.25 -14.43
N GLY A 21 3.93 12.25 -13.72
CA GLY A 21 5.24 12.42 -14.33
C GLY A 21 5.52 13.83 -14.88
N LYS A 22 4.70 14.83 -14.57
CA LYS A 22 4.91 16.21 -15.02
C LYS A 22 6.14 16.84 -14.40
N THR A 23 6.45 16.44 -13.17
CA THR A 23 7.58 16.92 -12.38
C THR A 23 8.10 15.81 -11.48
N THR A 24 9.29 15.99 -10.90
CA THR A 24 9.78 15.07 -9.88
C THR A 24 9.14 15.37 -8.51
N TYR A 25 9.00 14.34 -7.66
CA TYR A 25 8.46 14.55 -6.31
C TYR A 25 9.30 15.53 -5.48
N GLN A 26 10.63 15.56 -5.69
CA GLN A 26 11.52 16.52 -5.03
C GLN A 26 11.22 17.97 -5.43
N GLN A 27 10.88 18.17 -6.69
CA GLN A 27 10.53 19.51 -7.20
C GLN A 27 9.20 19.97 -6.60
N GLU A 28 8.18 19.10 -6.63
CA GLU A 28 6.86 19.40 -6.05
C GLU A 28 6.93 19.63 -4.53
N MET A 29 7.73 18.84 -3.83
CA MET A 29 7.96 19.03 -2.41
C MET A 29 8.60 20.38 -2.11
N ARG A 30 9.62 20.82 -2.87
CA ARG A 30 10.24 22.15 -2.74
C ARG A 30 9.24 23.25 -3.02
N ASN A 31 8.42 23.10 -4.07
CA ASN A 31 7.38 24.05 -4.42
C ASN A 31 6.33 24.19 -3.31
N ALA A 32 5.87 23.06 -2.75
CA ALA A 32 4.92 23.03 -1.64
C ALA A 32 5.50 23.70 -0.37
N ILE A 33 6.75 23.38 -0.01
CA ILE A 33 7.44 24.03 1.14
C ILE A 33 7.50 25.54 0.93
N LYS A 34 7.87 26.00 -0.28
CA LYS A 34 7.96 27.42 -0.59
C LYS A 34 6.59 28.10 -0.49
N GLN A 35 5.55 27.52 -1.08
CA GLN A 35 4.20 28.09 -1.08
C GLN A 35 3.60 28.16 0.34
N ILE A 36 3.70 27.08 1.11
CA ILE A 36 3.15 27.05 2.46
C ILE A 36 4.02 27.87 3.41
N GLY A 37 5.34 27.85 3.25
CA GLY A 37 6.28 28.65 4.05
C GLY A 37 6.08 30.17 3.91
N GLN A 38 5.55 30.63 2.77
CA GLN A 38 5.20 32.04 2.56
C GLN A 38 4.04 32.50 3.48
N SER A 39 3.22 31.59 4.00
CA SER A 39 2.19 31.92 5.00
C SER A 39 2.75 32.13 6.43
N GLY A 40 4.07 31.95 6.64
CA GLY A 40 4.71 32.01 7.94
C GLY A 40 4.57 30.74 8.78
N LEU A 41 3.90 29.71 8.26
CA LEU A 41 3.70 28.43 8.95
C LEU A 41 5.03 27.68 9.09
N LYS A 42 5.40 27.34 10.32
CA LYS A 42 6.66 26.62 10.64
C LYS A 42 6.42 25.17 11.03
N THR A 43 5.25 24.89 11.60
CA THR A 43 4.84 23.56 12.09
C THR A 43 3.43 23.21 11.61
N ILE A 44 3.15 21.93 11.53
CA ILE A 44 1.81 21.37 11.30
C ILE A 44 1.42 20.62 12.56
N ASP A 45 0.30 21.01 13.14
CA ASP A 45 -0.28 20.36 14.31
C ASP A 45 -1.40 19.43 13.86
N TYR A 46 -1.34 18.18 14.29
CA TYR A 46 -2.30 17.14 13.97
C TYR A 46 -3.31 16.99 15.11
N GLU A 47 -4.53 16.57 14.79
CA GLU A 47 -5.59 16.30 15.78
C GLU A 47 -5.16 15.28 16.85
N SER A 48 -4.21 14.41 16.52
CA SER A 48 -3.60 13.47 17.49
C SER A 48 -2.70 14.14 18.53
N GLY A 49 -2.57 15.48 18.54
CA GLY A 49 -1.68 16.24 19.40
C GLY A 49 -0.22 16.23 18.98
N ARG A 50 0.13 15.56 17.88
CA ARG A 50 1.49 15.56 17.35
C ARG A 50 1.75 16.83 16.54
N SER A 51 2.90 17.48 16.81
CA SER A 51 3.39 18.60 16.03
C SER A 51 4.60 18.19 15.19
N MET A 52 4.67 18.61 13.94
CA MET A 52 5.79 18.33 13.04
C MET A 52 6.26 19.61 12.35
N ARG A 53 7.56 19.70 12.10
CA ARG A 53 8.12 20.75 11.24
C ARG A 53 7.49 20.68 9.85
N LEU A 54 7.27 21.84 9.26
CA LEU A 54 6.59 21.97 7.96
C LEU A 54 7.24 21.13 6.86
N ASP A 55 8.56 21.16 6.74
CA ASP A 55 9.30 20.37 5.73
C ASP A 55 9.11 18.87 5.90
N SER A 56 9.15 18.39 7.14
CA SER A 56 8.94 16.98 7.47
C SER A 56 7.51 16.53 7.21
N ALA A 57 6.53 17.37 7.58
CA ALA A 57 5.12 17.10 7.34
C ALA A 57 4.79 17.03 5.83
N ILE A 58 5.27 17.99 5.04
CA ILE A 58 5.09 18.00 3.58
C ILE A 58 5.72 16.77 2.95
N ARG A 59 6.96 16.44 3.31
CA ARG A 59 7.65 15.25 2.80
C ARG A 59 6.87 13.97 3.12
N MET A 60 6.43 13.82 4.36
CA MET A 60 5.67 12.64 4.80
C MET A 60 4.37 12.50 4.01
N ASN A 61 3.60 13.59 3.89
CA ASN A 61 2.30 13.57 3.24
C ASN A 61 2.42 13.37 1.72
N THR A 62 3.37 14.02 1.06
CA THR A 62 3.59 13.85 -0.39
C THR A 62 4.03 12.43 -0.72
N LEU A 63 5.00 11.87 -0.01
CA LEU A 63 5.44 10.49 -0.23
C LEU A 63 4.35 9.47 0.12
N GLY A 64 3.61 9.68 1.21
CA GLY A 64 2.50 8.84 1.59
C GLY A 64 1.39 8.83 0.55
N GLY A 65 1.04 10.02 0.03
CA GLY A 65 0.04 10.15 -1.04
C GLY A 65 0.46 9.50 -2.35
N LEU A 66 1.72 9.65 -2.76
CA LEU A 66 2.25 8.98 -3.96
C LEU A 66 2.22 7.45 -3.83
N ARG A 67 2.56 6.90 -2.65
CA ARG A 67 2.46 5.45 -2.42
C ARG A 67 1.02 4.98 -2.47
N LYS A 68 0.11 5.71 -1.82
CA LYS A 68 -1.31 5.39 -1.86
C LYS A 68 -1.84 5.38 -3.29
N LEU A 69 -1.52 6.40 -4.08
CA LEU A 69 -1.89 6.46 -5.50
C LEU A 69 -1.34 5.28 -6.28
N ASN A 70 -0.04 4.96 -6.11
CA ASN A 70 0.56 3.80 -6.75
C ASN A 70 -0.14 2.50 -6.38
N ASN A 71 -0.39 2.27 -5.10
CA ASN A 71 -1.06 1.05 -4.64
C ASN A 71 -2.49 0.96 -5.17
N GLN A 72 -3.24 2.06 -5.23
CA GLN A 72 -4.58 2.10 -5.85
C GLN A 72 -4.54 1.71 -7.34
N VAL A 73 -3.55 2.23 -8.08
CA VAL A 73 -3.35 1.85 -9.50
C VAL A 73 -3.02 0.36 -9.61
N GLN A 74 -2.19 -0.18 -8.71
CA GLN A 74 -1.86 -1.61 -8.71
C GLN A 74 -3.07 -2.49 -8.35
N GLU A 75 -3.91 -2.05 -7.41
CA GLU A 75 -5.17 -2.75 -7.09
C GLU A 75 -6.12 -2.77 -8.29
N GLN A 76 -6.38 -1.62 -8.92
CA GLN A 76 -7.21 -1.54 -10.12
C GLN A 76 -6.66 -2.40 -11.27
N PHE A 77 -5.35 -2.37 -11.48
CA PHE A 77 -4.71 -3.22 -12.47
C PHE A 77 -4.89 -4.70 -12.14
N GLY A 78 -4.74 -5.08 -10.86
CA GLY A 78 -4.98 -6.44 -10.40
C GLY A 78 -6.40 -6.92 -10.64
N GLU A 79 -7.40 -6.04 -10.42
CA GLU A 79 -8.81 -6.32 -10.67
C GLU A 79 -9.11 -6.43 -12.18
N GLU A 80 -8.58 -5.50 -13.01
CA GLU A 80 -8.79 -5.49 -14.46
C GLU A 80 -8.22 -6.74 -15.15
N PHE A 81 -7.12 -7.29 -14.63
CA PHE A 81 -6.48 -8.49 -15.18
C PHE A 81 -6.77 -9.77 -14.38
N ASP A 82 -7.76 -9.74 -13.48
CA ASP A 82 -8.18 -10.89 -12.66
C ASP A 82 -7.00 -11.55 -11.90
N TYR A 83 -6.06 -10.77 -11.41
CA TYR A 83 -4.96 -11.30 -10.63
C TYR A 83 -5.44 -11.74 -9.24
N ASN A 84 -5.17 -12.99 -8.90
CA ASN A 84 -5.65 -13.66 -7.69
C ASN A 84 -4.66 -13.65 -6.52
N MET A 85 -3.58 -12.84 -6.60
CA MET A 85 -2.54 -12.73 -5.58
C MET A 85 -2.06 -11.29 -5.44
N ILE A 86 -1.73 -10.91 -4.20
CA ILE A 86 -1.02 -9.68 -3.85
C ILE A 86 0.30 -10.03 -3.18
N GLN A 87 1.39 -9.52 -3.72
CA GLN A 87 2.71 -9.52 -3.07
C GLN A 87 2.91 -8.18 -2.37
N ILE A 88 3.26 -8.22 -1.09
CA ILE A 88 3.67 -7.03 -0.32
C ILE A 88 5.18 -6.84 -0.43
N SER A 89 5.63 -5.60 -0.62
CA SER A 89 7.07 -5.30 -0.65
C SER A 89 7.73 -5.55 0.71
N HIS A 90 8.99 -5.97 0.68
CA HIS A 90 9.82 -5.94 1.89
C HIS A 90 10.21 -4.51 2.27
N HIS A 91 10.29 -4.23 3.58
CA HIS A 91 10.75 -2.96 4.12
C HIS A 91 11.81 -3.19 5.20
N THR A 92 12.94 -2.50 5.14
CA THR A 92 14.10 -2.69 6.04
C THR A 92 13.76 -2.46 7.53
N ALA A 93 12.75 -1.64 7.81
CA ALA A 93 12.29 -1.35 9.17
C ALA A 93 10.75 -1.20 9.14
N PRO A 94 10.01 -2.31 9.01
CA PRO A 94 8.56 -2.28 9.04
C PRO A 94 8.08 -1.86 10.43
N ALA A 95 6.91 -1.27 10.49
CA ALA A 95 6.31 -0.93 11.77
C ALA A 95 5.84 -2.21 12.50
N VAL A 96 5.78 -2.17 13.81
CA VAL A 96 5.45 -3.33 14.66
C VAL A 96 4.12 -3.99 14.28
N ASP A 97 3.12 -3.19 13.89
CA ASP A 97 1.80 -3.68 13.44
C ASP A 97 1.87 -4.44 12.10
N HIS A 98 2.95 -4.26 11.32
CA HIS A 98 3.17 -4.91 10.03
C HIS A 98 4.30 -5.95 10.05
N SER A 99 4.89 -6.23 11.20
CA SER A 99 6.01 -7.16 11.36
C SER A 99 5.87 -8.11 12.55
N THR A 100 4.70 -8.13 13.18
CA THR A 100 4.45 -8.95 14.38
C THR A 100 3.10 -9.64 14.26
N ASN A 101 3.06 -10.95 14.53
CA ASN A 101 1.82 -11.71 14.53
C ASN A 101 1.11 -11.61 15.89
N ASN A 102 0.19 -10.66 16.01
CA ASN A 102 -0.71 -10.53 17.14
C ASN A 102 -2.09 -10.03 16.68
N ILE A 103 -2.89 -10.94 16.17
CA ILE A 103 -4.21 -10.65 15.58
C ILE A 103 -5.12 -9.94 16.59
N ALA A 104 -5.07 -10.31 17.87
CA ALA A 104 -5.88 -9.67 18.91
C ALA A 104 -5.55 -8.18 19.12
N LYS A 105 -4.36 -7.75 18.70
CA LYS A 105 -3.91 -6.35 18.72
C LYS A 105 -3.96 -5.70 17.33
N GLY A 106 -4.59 -6.31 16.34
CA GLY A 106 -4.63 -5.79 14.97
C GLY A 106 -3.24 -5.70 14.33
N GLN A 107 -2.38 -6.68 14.60
CA GLN A 107 -1.01 -6.77 14.09
C GLN A 107 -0.85 -8.07 13.31
N TYR A 108 -0.28 -8.01 12.12
CA TYR A 108 0.07 -9.17 11.32
C TYR A 108 1.35 -8.92 10.54
N ASP A 109 2.21 -9.93 10.47
CA ASP A 109 3.43 -9.84 9.67
C ASP A 109 3.08 -9.94 8.18
N ILE A 110 3.11 -8.79 7.52
CA ILE A 110 2.82 -8.66 6.07
C ILE A 110 4.07 -8.40 5.25
N ASP A 111 5.20 -8.09 5.90
CA ASP A 111 6.41 -7.60 5.25
C ASP A 111 7.04 -8.67 4.35
N GLY A 112 7.05 -8.42 3.04
CA GLY A 112 7.56 -9.37 2.05
C GLY A 112 6.67 -10.59 1.80
N HIS A 113 5.45 -10.66 2.35
CA HIS A 113 4.55 -11.80 2.19
C HIS A 113 3.63 -11.71 0.99
N GLN A 114 3.14 -12.88 0.58
CA GLN A 114 2.12 -13.06 -0.47
C GLN A 114 0.79 -13.41 0.16
N PHE A 115 -0.27 -12.84 -0.41
CA PHE A 115 -1.65 -13.05 0.01
C PHE A 115 -2.50 -13.43 -1.19
N ALA A 116 -3.50 -14.26 -0.99
CA ALA A 116 -4.48 -14.59 -2.01
C ALA A 116 -5.59 -13.54 -2.08
N LYS A 117 -6.18 -13.33 -3.24
CA LYS A 117 -7.46 -12.66 -3.44
C LYS A 117 -8.51 -13.76 -3.60
N ILE A 118 -9.02 -14.24 -2.46
CA ILE A 118 -9.84 -15.46 -2.41
C ILE A 118 -11.15 -15.32 -3.22
N ASP A 119 -11.74 -14.14 -3.25
CA ASP A 119 -12.98 -13.93 -4.01
C ASP A 119 -12.75 -14.01 -5.51
N ILE A 120 -11.66 -13.43 -6.04
CA ILE A 120 -11.25 -13.57 -7.44
C ILE A 120 -10.93 -15.04 -7.73
N LEU A 121 -10.17 -15.68 -6.86
CA LEU A 121 -9.79 -17.10 -7.01
C LEU A 121 -11.01 -18.02 -7.08
N LYS A 122 -12.02 -17.83 -6.22
CA LYS A 122 -13.26 -18.59 -6.26
C LYS A 122 -13.99 -18.40 -7.60
N GLN A 123 -14.06 -17.16 -8.09
CA GLN A 123 -14.66 -16.89 -9.38
C GLN A 123 -13.94 -17.62 -10.51
N GLN A 124 -12.63 -17.58 -10.53
CA GLN A 124 -11.79 -18.26 -11.52
C GLN A 124 -11.93 -19.79 -11.48
N ILE A 125 -12.12 -20.38 -10.31
CA ILE A 125 -12.39 -21.82 -10.15
C ILE A 125 -13.79 -22.16 -10.72
N LEU A 126 -14.79 -21.32 -10.44
CA LEU A 126 -16.17 -21.56 -10.87
C LEU A 126 -16.35 -21.41 -12.39
N ASP A 127 -15.65 -20.47 -13.02
CA ASP A 127 -15.70 -20.26 -14.49
C ASP A 127 -14.70 -21.15 -15.25
N GLY A 128 -13.84 -21.90 -14.53
CA GLY A 128 -12.90 -22.86 -15.10
C GLY A 128 -11.61 -22.24 -15.67
N THR A 129 -11.34 -20.96 -15.42
CA THR A 129 -10.06 -20.32 -15.79
C THR A 129 -8.92 -20.77 -14.88
N GLU A 130 -9.17 -21.00 -13.57
CA GLU A 130 -8.22 -21.65 -12.67
C GLU A 130 -8.44 -23.17 -12.66
N LYS A 131 -7.39 -23.95 -13.00
CA LYS A 131 -7.47 -25.41 -13.15
C LYS A 131 -6.66 -26.19 -12.11
N ASN A 132 -5.70 -25.53 -11.45
CA ASN A 132 -4.76 -26.18 -10.53
C ASN A 132 -5.19 -26.09 -9.07
N ILE A 133 -6.05 -25.13 -8.74
CA ILE A 133 -6.58 -24.89 -7.40
C ILE A 133 -8.07 -25.22 -7.41
N LYS A 134 -8.54 -25.89 -6.37
CA LYS A 134 -9.94 -26.30 -6.23
C LYS A 134 -10.61 -25.60 -5.06
N LEU A 135 -11.94 -25.58 -5.03
CA LEU A 135 -12.70 -25.01 -3.90
C LEU A 135 -12.39 -25.71 -2.58
N GLU A 136 -12.06 -27.01 -2.59
CA GLU A 136 -11.66 -27.78 -1.41
C GLU A 136 -10.32 -27.34 -0.79
N ASP A 137 -9.46 -26.68 -1.57
CA ASP A 137 -8.19 -26.09 -1.09
C ASP A 137 -8.41 -24.80 -0.31
N ILE A 138 -9.63 -24.23 -0.38
CA ILE A 138 -9.99 -22.98 0.32
C ILE A 138 -10.64 -23.34 1.66
N GLN A 139 -10.06 -22.86 2.75
CA GLN A 139 -10.55 -23.07 4.11
C GLN A 139 -10.73 -21.73 4.84
N GLY A 140 -11.95 -21.21 4.88
CA GLY A 140 -12.24 -19.89 5.44
C GLY A 140 -11.47 -18.79 4.72
N ASN A 141 -10.60 -18.10 5.42
CA ASN A 141 -9.82 -16.96 4.90
C ASN A 141 -8.40 -17.37 4.46
N LYS A 142 -8.20 -18.59 4.02
CA LYS A 142 -6.91 -19.07 3.51
C LYS A 142 -7.11 -20.12 2.43
N VAL A 143 -6.12 -20.24 1.54
CA VAL A 143 -6.06 -21.26 0.49
C VAL A 143 -4.71 -21.98 0.53
N LYS A 144 -4.73 -23.27 0.22
CA LYS A 144 -3.52 -24.09 0.15
C LYS A 144 -3.11 -24.28 -1.30
N VAL A 145 -1.91 -23.80 -1.65
CA VAL A 145 -1.34 -23.94 -3.00
C VAL A 145 0.06 -24.50 -2.90
N ASN A 146 0.35 -25.58 -3.62
CA ASN A 146 1.64 -26.27 -3.59
C ASN A 146 2.15 -26.58 -2.16
N GLY A 147 1.24 -27.00 -1.28
CA GLY A 147 1.56 -27.35 0.11
C GLY A 147 1.70 -26.17 1.07
N LYS A 148 1.68 -24.93 0.59
CA LYS A 148 1.79 -23.71 1.39
C LYS A 148 0.43 -23.04 1.56
N TRP A 149 0.17 -22.48 2.75
CA TRP A 149 -1.03 -21.69 3.03
C TRP A 149 -0.80 -20.22 2.71
N TYR A 150 -1.79 -19.61 2.03
CA TYR A 150 -1.88 -18.17 1.76
C TYR A 150 -3.17 -17.64 2.38
N TYR A 151 -3.05 -16.60 3.19
CA TYR A 151 -4.21 -15.90 3.73
C TYR A 151 -4.82 -14.96 2.71
N ASP A 152 -6.10 -14.68 2.89
CA ASP A 152 -6.81 -13.69 2.08
C ASP A 152 -6.30 -12.28 2.39
N TYR A 153 -5.99 -11.52 1.34
CA TYR A 153 -5.49 -10.15 1.44
C TYR A 153 -6.48 -9.23 2.15
N ASP A 154 -7.75 -9.25 1.73
CA ASP A 154 -8.77 -8.36 2.25
C ASP A 154 -9.07 -8.68 3.72
N TYR A 155 -9.11 -9.96 4.07
CA TYR A 155 -9.26 -10.38 5.46
C TYR A 155 -8.11 -9.87 6.34
N ILE A 156 -6.86 -10.07 5.94
CA ILE A 156 -5.70 -9.60 6.72
C ILE A 156 -5.67 -8.08 6.79
N ASN A 157 -5.90 -7.37 5.68
CA ASN A 157 -5.89 -5.91 5.65
C ASN A 157 -6.96 -5.30 6.57
N ASN A 158 -8.13 -5.94 6.68
CA ASN A 158 -9.19 -5.52 7.60
C ASN A 158 -8.89 -5.82 9.08
N LEU A 159 -8.04 -6.79 9.38
CA LEU A 159 -7.60 -7.07 10.75
C LEU A 159 -6.56 -6.06 11.26
N LEU A 160 -5.81 -5.42 10.38
CA LEU A 160 -4.74 -4.51 10.76
C LEU A 160 -5.31 -3.22 11.37
N ASN A 161 -4.76 -2.78 12.50
CA ASN A 161 -5.04 -1.47 13.07
C ASN A 161 -4.71 -0.33 12.10
N ARG A 162 -3.67 -0.53 11.31
CA ARG A 162 -3.30 0.37 10.23
C ARG A 162 -3.25 -0.43 8.94
N GLN A 163 -4.25 -0.23 8.11
CA GLN A 163 -4.38 -0.89 6.82
C GLN A 163 -3.20 -0.57 5.89
N ILE A 164 -2.92 -1.50 4.99
CA ILE A 164 -1.94 -1.33 3.92
C ILE A 164 -2.38 -0.14 3.04
N SER A 165 -1.42 0.59 2.50
CA SER A 165 -1.64 1.80 1.67
C SER A 165 -2.16 3.03 2.44
N THR A 166 -2.33 2.96 3.75
CA THR A 166 -2.67 4.13 4.56
C THR A 166 -1.45 5.00 4.86
N LEU A 167 -1.68 6.15 5.49
CA LEU A 167 -0.62 7.09 5.84
C LEU A 167 0.45 6.41 6.72
N ASN A 168 1.71 6.57 6.36
CA ASN A 168 2.88 5.93 6.97
C ASN A 168 3.01 4.41 6.77
N CYS A 169 2.11 3.75 6.06
CA CYS A 169 2.39 2.44 5.51
C CYS A 169 3.39 2.62 4.35
N ARG A 170 4.57 2.03 4.46
CA ARG A 170 5.64 2.19 3.46
C ARG A 170 5.68 1.03 2.46
N HIS A 171 4.75 0.09 2.58
CA HIS A 171 4.67 -1.06 1.69
C HIS A 171 4.05 -0.68 0.34
N TYR A 172 4.59 -1.28 -0.70
CA TYR A 172 3.99 -1.34 -2.02
C TYR A 172 3.30 -2.69 -2.19
N ILE A 173 2.27 -2.72 -3.02
CA ILE A 173 1.61 -3.94 -3.42
C ILE A 173 1.90 -4.24 -4.89
N PHE A 174 1.97 -5.52 -5.22
CA PHE A 174 2.18 -6.01 -6.57
C PHE A 174 1.19 -7.14 -6.83
N PRO A 175 0.20 -6.93 -7.69
CA PRO A 175 -0.73 -7.98 -8.07
C PRO A 175 -0.03 -9.05 -8.92
N GLY A 176 -0.54 -10.27 -8.88
CA GLY A 176 0.02 -11.39 -9.62
C GLY A 176 -0.86 -12.64 -9.58
N ILE A 177 -0.31 -13.76 -10.00
CA ILE A 177 -0.99 -15.06 -10.04
C ILE A 177 -0.44 -15.96 -8.94
N LEU A 178 -1.33 -16.50 -8.11
CA LEU A 178 -1.00 -17.39 -7.02
C LEU A 178 -0.35 -18.68 -7.53
N GLY A 179 0.76 -19.10 -6.90
CA GLY A 179 1.51 -20.29 -7.31
C GLY A 179 2.55 -20.07 -8.40
N ILE A 180 2.58 -18.91 -9.05
CA ILE A 180 3.66 -18.52 -9.96
C ILE A 180 4.72 -17.76 -9.15
N LEU A 181 5.96 -18.30 -9.13
CA LEU A 181 7.09 -17.65 -8.48
C LEU A 181 7.48 -16.39 -9.28
N PHE A 182 7.22 -15.23 -8.71
CA PHE A 182 7.75 -13.95 -9.21
C PHE A 182 9.27 -13.85 -8.92
N TRP A 183 10.07 -14.62 -9.63
CA TRP A 183 11.54 -14.54 -9.55
C TRP A 183 12.09 -13.19 -10.06
N TRP A 184 11.29 -12.45 -10.80
CA TRP A 184 11.73 -11.21 -11.46
C TRP A 184 11.83 -10.00 -10.53
N VAL A 185 11.03 -9.92 -9.48
CA VAL A 185 10.99 -8.75 -8.58
C VAL A 185 12.17 -8.75 -7.59
N ILE A 186 12.74 -9.92 -7.25
CA ILE A 186 13.83 -10.03 -6.29
C ILE A 186 15.18 -9.57 -6.88
N LEU A 187 15.35 -9.58 -8.21
CA LEU A 187 16.60 -9.22 -8.87
C LEU A 187 16.80 -7.72 -9.08
N GLN A 188 15.76 -6.89 -8.97
CA GLN A 188 15.86 -5.43 -9.15
C GLN A 188 16.16 -4.66 -7.84
N ILE A 189 16.02 -5.28 -6.67
CA ILE A 189 16.20 -4.61 -5.36
C ILE A 189 17.63 -4.80 -4.81
N ARG A 190 18.47 -5.60 -5.49
CA ARG A 190 19.87 -5.86 -5.08
C ARG A 190 20.91 -5.13 -5.93
N LYS A 191 20.63 -3.87 -6.35
CA LYS A 191 21.66 -2.98 -6.89
C LYS A 191 21.63 -1.63 -6.18
#